data_beef7cb6a548f535e5873e70603e098c
#
_entry.id   beef7cb6a548f535e5873e70603e098c
#
_cell.length_a   1.000
_cell.length_b   1.000
_cell.length_c   1.000
_cell.angle_alpha   90.00
_cell.angle_beta   90.00
_cell.angle_gamma   90.00
#
_symmetry.space_group_name_H-M   'P 1'
#
loop_
_entity.id
_entity.type
_entity.pdbx_description
1 polymer ?
#
loop_
_entity_poly.entity_id
_entity_poly.type
_entity_poly.pdbx_seq_one_letter_code
_entity_poly.pdbx_strand_id
1 'polypeptide(L)'
;MAQVTVTAAANTAPSFDFSSFDFTQVTVLSASDTQVVLASGVHVLRFQGVLGYDGAGNLTPTSTVHSFELFHDSSLLISATDLMLTSAQIAASSFAELLQIGLAGDDSYTSHWNGGERIITFDGNDTIRAGSGDDTIFGGAGIDSFVITPSLPGYSIAFNDIVGATVTTSKGRDMLFGVEILKIGGQTLHLREGSDGDDLLTSSITAPRGMRDMIHGRDGDDTITGGAGQDFLIGGAGHDRIAGGSNHDLIEGGFGDDTLIGNSGRDVVRGDHGADLLLAGNGRDHLLGGAGSDTLDGGRGRDHLDGGADADLLRAGQGNDTVLGDAGDDTLMGNNGRDVLRGDGGDDLILGGRGADTLFGSDGADRLIGQTGNDRLTGGSHADTFVFSRGHGHDTITDFRIGEDMIEITRGANGLQQLGFLEQGSDVRISFANVSILVENVTLSDLMDADNFLF
;
A
#
# COMPACT_ATOMS: atom_id res chain seq x y z
N MET A 1 30.55 12.75 10.20
CA MET A 1 29.54 11.77 10.65
C MET A 1 29.55 11.81 12.17
N ALA A 2 28.56 12.44 12.79
CA ALA A 2 28.45 12.47 14.24
C ALA A 2 27.69 11.21 14.73
N GLN A 3 28.04 10.69 15.89
CA GLN A 3 27.29 9.63 16.56
C GLN A 3 26.70 10.12 17.86
N VAL A 4 25.39 10.01 18.01
CA VAL A 4 24.68 10.34 19.23
C VAL A 4 24.09 9.06 19.83
N THR A 5 24.48 8.74 21.07
CA THR A 5 23.96 7.59 21.79
C THR A 5 23.27 8.03 23.06
N VAL A 6 22.01 7.67 23.25
CA VAL A 6 21.24 7.91 24.47
C VAL A 6 21.08 6.62 25.24
N THR A 7 21.50 6.62 26.51
CA THR A 7 21.45 5.46 27.36
C THR A 7 20.44 5.67 28.48
N ALA A 8 19.49 4.74 28.64
CA ALA A 8 18.52 4.83 29.74
C ALA A 8 19.17 4.64 31.10
N ALA A 9 19.06 5.62 31.95
CA ALA A 9 19.27 5.43 33.40
C ALA A 9 18.03 4.77 33.99
N ALA A 10 18.23 3.77 34.82
CA ALA A 10 17.18 2.90 35.34
C ALA A 10 15.97 3.65 35.91
N ASN A 11 14.81 3.35 35.34
CA ASN A 11 13.43 3.40 35.87
C ASN A 11 12.77 4.69 36.37
N THR A 12 13.35 5.87 36.36
CA THR A 12 12.69 7.06 36.90
C THR A 12 13.10 8.41 36.28
N ALA A 13 13.61 8.47 35.08
CA ALA A 13 13.98 9.76 34.52
C ALA A 13 12.74 10.53 34.01
N PRO A 14 12.49 11.74 34.49
CA PRO A 14 11.57 12.66 33.82
C PRO A 14 12.08 12.97 32.41
N SER A 15 11.20 13.39 31.54
CA SER A 15 11.58 13.95 30.24
C SER A 15 12.74 14.92 30.41
N PHE A 16 13.90 14.61 29.82
CA PHE A 16 15.06 15.46 29.97
C PHE A 16 14.87 16.68 29.06
N ASP A 17 14.56 17.81 29.67
CA ASP A 17 14.50 19.10 29.01
C ASP A 17 15.89 19.76 29.10
N PHE A 18 16.58 19.85 27.96
CA PHE A 18 17.87 20.55 27.88
C PHE A 18 17.79 22.00 28.33
N SER A 19 16.60 22.61 28.33
CA SER A 19 16.39 23.93 28.91
C SER A 19 16.71 23.98 30.41
N SER A 20 16.77 22.83 31.07
CA SER A 20 17.12 22.68 32.49
C SER A 20 18.64 22.77 32.77
N PHE A 21 19.49 22.71 31.73
CA PHE A 21 20.93 22.89 31.92
C PHE A 21 21.26 24.39 31.98
N ASP A 22 21.46 24.89 33.18
CA ASP A 22 21.71 26.33 33.40
C ASP A 22 23.21 26.66 33.22
N PHE A 23 23.55 27.11 32.03
CA PHE A 23 24.92 27.56 31.72
C PHE A 23 25.39 28.75 32.54
N THR A 24 24.49 29.48 33.20
CA THR A 24 24.88 30.60 34.10
C THR A 24 25.39 30.11 35.46
N GLN A 25 25.10 28.86 35.84
CA GLN A 25 25.50 28.22 37.09
C GLN A 25 26.51 27.08 36.89
N VAL A 26 27.24 27.11 35.78
CA VAL A 26 28.17 26.01 35.42
C VAL A 26 29.47 26.12 36.22
N THR A 27 29.88 24.97 36.74
CA THR A 27 31.17 24.77 37.40
C THR A 27 32.09 23.93 36.54
N VAL A 28 33.27 24.41 36.23
CA VAL A 28 34.30 23.60 35.56
C VAL A 28 34.87 22.61 36.58
N LEU A 29 34.63 21.30 36.37
CA LEU A 29 35.15 20.21 37.20
C LEU A 29 36.58 19.85 36.81
N SER A 30 36.87 19.83 35.52
CA SER A 30 38.21 19.60 34.99
C SER A 30 38.37 20.23 33.61
N ALA A 31 39.59 20.57 33.24
CA ALA A 31 39.96 20.97 31.91
C ALA A 31 41.35 20.45 31.56
N SER A 32 41.53 20.05 30.32
CA SER A 32 42.80 19.62 29.73
C SER A 32 42.81 19.95 28.23
N ASP A 33 43.93 19.77 27.58
CA ASP A 33 44.10 20.02 26.13
C ASP A 33 43.17 19.17 25.27
N THR A 34 42.51 18.17 25.82
CA THR A 34 41.64 17.23 25.06
C THR A 34 40.24 17.06 25.67
N GLN A 35 39.96 17.63 26.85
CA GLN A 35 38.68 17.44 27.51
C GLN A 35 38.32 18.64 28.42
N VAL A 36 37.05 19.04 28.42
CA VAL A 36 36.43 19.92 29.40
C VAL A 36 35.24 19.20 30.03
N VAL A 37 35.13 19.28 31.36
CA VAL A 37 34.00 18.74 32.11
C VAL A 37 33.33 19.89 32.86
N LEU A 38 32.06 20.12 32.55
CA LEU A 38 31.22 21.16 33.17
C LEU A 38 30.14 20.47 34.01
N ALA A 39 29.72 21.10 35.10
CA ALA A 39 28.61 20.61 35.90
C ALA A 39 27.63 21.73 36.24
N SER A 40 26.33 21.37 36.24
CA SER A 40 25.25 22.23 36.74
C SER A 40 24.26 21.32 37.50
N GLY A 41 24.22 21.48 38.82
CA GLY A 41 23.43 20.62 39.70
C GLY A 41 23.86 19.14 39.58
N VAL A 42 22.94 18.26 39.27
CA VAL A 42 23.17 16.81 39.07
C VAL A 42 23.61 16.45 37.66
N HIS A 43 23.68 17.41 36.74
CA HIS A 43 24.06 17.20 35.37
C HIS A 43 25.55 17.48 35.15
N VAL A 44 26.20 16.61 34.39
CA VAL A 44 27.61 16.76 34.01
C VAL A 44 27.70 16.67 32.47
N LEU A 45 28.28 17.66 31.88
CA LEU A 45 28.52 17.73 30.43
C LEU A 45 30.02 17.63 30.18
N ARG A 46 30.43 16.68 29.39
CA ARG A 46 31.83 16.43 29.05
C ARG A 46 32.03 16.63 27.54
N PHE A 47 32.98 17.54 27.20
CA PHE A 47 33.41 17.75 25.83
C PHE A 47 34.78 17.13 25.61
N GLN A 48 35.01 16.57 24.44
CA GLN A 48 36.32 16.09 23.99
C GLN A 48 36.69 16.70 22.65
N GLY A 49 37.95 17.03 22.45
CA GLY A 49 38.46 17.63 21.23
C GLY A 49 39.89 18.08 21.33
N VAL A 50 40.32 18.88 20.36
CA VAL A 50 41.59 19.63 20.44
C VAL A 50 41.29 20.98 21.10
N LEU A 51 41.64 21.11 22.35
CA LEU A 51 41.26 22.24 23.19
C LEU A 51 42.53 23.07 23.55
N GLY A 52 42.56 24.29 23.12
CA GLY A 52 43.61 25.24 23.50
C GLY A 52 43.05 26.28 24.46
N TYR A 53 43.86 26.76 25.41
CA TYR A 53 43.46 27.74 26.39
C TYR A 53 44.34 28.99 26.32
N ASP A 54 43.77 30.15 26.48
CA ASP A 54 44.51 31.41 26.65
C ASP A 54 45.07 31.52 28.07
N GLY A 55 45.84 32.54 28.32
CA GLY A 55 46.44 32.80 29.64
C GLY A 55 45.42 33.11 30.76
N ALA A 56 44.14 33.24 30.42
CA ALA A 56 43.03 33.43 31.35
C ALA A 56 42.19 32.14 31.56
N GLY A 57 42.54 31.04 30.83
CA GLY A 57 41.84 29.78 30.90
C GLY A 57 40.61 29.66 29.99
N ASN A 58 40.40 30.58 29.04
CA ASN A 58 39.32 30.48 28.05
C ASN A 58 39.79 29.66 26.84
N LEU A 59 38.85 28.98 26.19
CA LEU A 59 39.11 28.25 24.93
C LEU A 59 39.62 29.20 23.84
N THR A 60 40.69 28.82 23.19
CA THR A 60 41.23 29.62 22.06
C THR A 60 40.39 29.47 20.81
N PRO A 61 40.44 30.41 19.86
CA PRO A 61 39.72 30.34 18.60
C PRO A 61 40.03 29.09 17.72
N THR A 62 41.14 28.40 18.00
CA THR A 62 41.58 27.20 17.32
C THR A 62 41.10 25.90 17.97
N SER A 63 40.38 26.03 19.09
CA SER A 63 39.82 24.85 19.78
C SER A 63 38.65 24.27 18.97
N THR A 64 38.64 22.95 18.88
CA THR A 64 37.57 22.19 18.24
C THR A 64 37.06 21.09 19.18
N VAL A 65 35.77 20.92 19.23
CA VAL A 65 35.13 19.81 19.96
C VAL A 65 34.70 18.74 18.98
N HIS A 66 35.10 17.52 19.24
CA HIS A 66 34.81 16.34 18.42
C HIS A 66 33.72 15.44 19.02
N SER A 67 33.49 15.55 20.33
CA SER A 67 32.42 14.80 21.01
C SER A 67 31.98 15.50 22.29
N PHE A 68 30.76 15.19 22.71
CA PHE A 68 30.30 15.50 24.05
C PHE A 68 29.57 14.31 24.68
N GLU A 69 29.50 14.31 26.00
CA GLU A 69 28.74 13.35 26.79
C GLU A 69 27.98 14.09 27.88
N LEU A 70 26.70 13.79 28.03
CA LEU A 70 25.86 14.33 29.11
C LEU A 70 25.54 13.23 30.12
N PHE A 71 25.76 13.50 31.39
CA PHE A 71 25.46 12.61 32.50
C PHE A 71 24.42 13.24 33.42
N HIS A 72 23.59 12.40 34.03
CA HIS A 72 22.74 12.73 35.15
C HIS A 72 23.01 11.72 36.26
N ASP A 73 23.33 12.20 37.46
CA ASP A 73 23.71 11.34 38.60
C ASP A 73 24.74 10.23 38.23
N SER A 74 25.76 10.61 37.48
CA SER A 74 26.81 9.70 36.98
C SER A 74 26.39 8.65 35.97
N SER A 75 25.14 8.69 35.51
CA SER A 75 24.63 7.83 34.40
C SER A 75 24.74 8.58 33.10
N LEU A 76 25.35 7.97 32.08
CA LEU A 76 25.42 8.54 30.74
C LEU A 76 24.02 8.60 30.14
N LEU A 77 23.55 9.77 29.77
CA LEU A 77 22.28 9.98 29.11
C LEU A 77 22.45 10.10 27.59
N ILE A 78 23.38 10.95 27.17
CA ILE A 78 23.62 11.28 25.76
C ILE A 78 25.11 11.32 25.50
N SER A 79 25.54 10.78 24.39
CA SER A 79 26.87 11.03 23.82
C SER A 79 26.74 11.37 22.32
N ALA A 80 27.54 12.30 21.86
CA ALA A 80 27.69 12.63 20.46
C ALA A 80 29.17 12.63 20.10
N THR A 81 29.51 12.04 18.96
CA THR A 81 30.88 11.97 18.43
C THR A 81 30.91 12.48 16.98
N ASP A 82 32.12 12.73 16.50
CA ASP A 82 32.37 13.28 15.17
C ASP A 82 31.87 14.72 14.93
N LEU A 83 31.64 15.45 16.04
CA LEU A 83 31.31 16.86 16.00
C LEU A 83 32.49 17.70 15.54
N MET A 84 32.24 18.79 14.82
CA MET A 84 33.25 19.75 14.36
C MET A 84 32.93 21.16 14.87
N LEU A 85 32.67 21.29 16.18
CA LEU A 85 32.33 22.59 16.80
C LEU A 85 33.58 23.40 17.14
N THR A 86 33.59 24.64 16.74
CA THR A 86 34.65 25.60 17.10
C THR A 86 34.34 26.29 18.44
N SER A 87 35.38 26.76 19.10
CA SER A 87 35.22 27.55 20.33
C SER A 87 34.31 28.78 20.19
N ALA A 88 34.28 29.39 18.99
CA ALA A 88 33.42 30.55 18.72
C ALA A 88 31.94 30.13 18.67
N GLN A 89 31.63 28.98 18.10
CA GLN A 89 30.28 28.41 18.07
C GLN A 89 29.80 28.02 19.47
N ILE A 90 30.67 27.37 20.25
CA ILE A 90 30.35 27.00 21.66
C ILE A 90 30.09 28.21 22.53
N ALA A 91 30.83 29.30 22.36
CA ALA A 91 30.69 30.50 23.17
C ALA A 91 29.48 31.39 22.78
N ALA A 92 28.95 31.23 21.58
CA ALA A 92 27.90 32.10 21.03
C ALA A 92 26.49 31.54 21.13
N SER A 93 26.32 30.23 21.45
CA SER A 93 25.06 29.54 21.28
C SER A 93 24.53 28.92 22.58
N SER A 94 23.21 28.82 22.69
CA SER A 94 22.56 27.96 23.69
C SER A 94 22.88 26.48 23.42
N PHE A 95 22.69 25.63 24.40
CA PHE A 95 22.95 24.19 24.22
C PHE A 95 22.09 23.59 23.08
N ALA A 96 20.85 24.03 22.94
CA ALA A 96 19.98 23.63 21.82
C ALA A 96 20.54 24.05 20.46
N GLU A 97 21.08 25.27 20.35
CA GLU A 97 21.75 25.74 19.12
C GLU A 97 23.06 25.02 18.86
N LEU A 98 23.81 24.65 19.91
CA LEU A 98 25.02 23.83 19.79
C LEU A 98 24.72 22.41 19.27
N LEU A 99 23.65 21.82 19.72
CA LEU A 99 23.18 20.54 19.17
C LEU A 99 22.80 20.69 17.70
N GLN A 100 22.07 21.72 17.36
CA GLN A 100 21.68 22.02 15.98
C GLN A 100 22.88 22.20 15.04
N ILE A 101 23.90 22.93 15.47
CA ILE A 101 25.12 23.14 14.69
C ILE A 101 25.97 21.85 14.63
N GLY A 102 25.99 21.08 15.72
CA GLY A 102 26.81 19.86 15.83
C GLY A 102 26.24 18.65 15.08
N LEU A 103 24.94 18.66 14.82
CA LEU A 103 24.21 17.60 14.14
C LEU A 103 23.85 17.94 12.68
N ALA A 104 24.40 19.05 12.13
CA ALA A 104 24.28 19.33 10.70
C ALA A 104 25.32 18.51 9.92
N GLY A 105 24.88 17.51 9.19
CA GLY A 105 25.70 16.56 8.43
C GLY A 105 25.30 15.12 8.75
N ASP A 106 25.85 14.15 8.07
CA ASP A 106 25.48 12.73 8.19
C ASP A 106 25.73 12.17 9.60
N ASP A 107 24.71 12.03 10.42
CA ASP A 107 24.79 11.71 11.84
C ASP A 107 24.27 10.31 12.18
N SER A 108 24.63 9.79 13.36
CA SER A 108 24.07 8.55 13.88
C SER A 108 23.59 8.74 15.31
N TYR A 109 22.29 8.66 15.48
CA TYR A 109 21.62 8.73 16.78
C TYR A 109 21.21 7.33 17.23
N THR A 110 21.50 6.99 18.50
CA THR A 110 21.05 5.72 19.10
C THR A 110 20.57 5.97 20.51
N SER A 111 19.31 5.66 20.78
CA SER A 111 18.71 5.68 22.10
C SER A 111 18.53 4.27 22.67
N HIS A 112 18.68 4.15 23.98
CA HIS A 112 18.32 2.98 24.77
C HIS A 112 17.23 3.30 25.80
N TRP A 113 16.58 4.44 25.66
CA TRP A 113 15.49 4.87 26.53
C TRP A 113 14.23 4.03 26.28
N ASN A 114 13.43 3.83 27.33
CA ASN A 114 12.21 3.02 27.27
C ASN A 114 10.92 3.87 27.34
N GLY A 115 11.00 5.17 27.24
CA GLY A 115 9.88 6.12 27.20
C GLY A 115 9.87 6.90 25.91
N GLY A 116 8.76 7.58 25.60
CA GLY A 116 8.65 8.39 24.38
C GLY A 116 9.70 9.49 24.33
N GLU A 117 10.36 9.63 23.19
CA GLU A 117 11.40 10.59 22.91
C GLU A 117 10.99 11.52 21.76
N ARG A 118 11.56 12.71 21.75
CA ARG A 118 11.54 13.59 20.59
C ARG A 118 12.96 13.73 20.06
N ILE A 119 13.21 13.22 18.87
CA ILE A 119 14.53 13.17 18.23
C ILE A 119 14.50 14.08 17.00
N ILE A 120 15.47 14.95 16.84
CA ILE A 120 15.61 15.86 15.70
C ILE A 120 17.07 15.79 15.23
N THR A 121 17.31 15.40 13.97
CA THR A 121 18.67 15.22 13.42
C THR A 121 19.10 16.32 12.45
N PHE A 122 18.21 17.24 12.06
CA PHE A 122 18.48 18.43 11.22
C PHE A 122 18.91 18.08 9.78
N ASP A 123 20.01 18.67 9.28
CA ASP A 123 20.46 18.52 7.88
C ASP A 123 21.52 17.44 7.77
N GLY A 124 21.42 16.58 6.77
CA GLY A 124 22.37 15.48 6.52
C GLY A 124 21.66 14.17 6.27
N ASN A 125 22.41 13.10 5.93
CA ASN A 125 21.83 11.77 5.76
C ASN A 125 22.00 10.98 7.07
N ASP A 126 21.00 11.04 7.93
CA ASP A 126 21.11 10.58 9.29
C ASP A 126 20.67 9.12 9.50
N THR A 127 21.19 8.51 10.55
CA THR A 127 20.77 7.18 10.96
C THR A 127 20.28 7.20 12.39
N ILE A 128 18.99 6.96 12.59
CA ILE A 128 18.31 7.07 13.87
C ILE A 128 17.91 5.69 14.36
N ARG A 129 18.22 5.40 15.64
CA ARG A 129 17.75 4.24 16.39
C ARG A 129 17.11 4.71 17.67
N ALA A 130 15.79 4.80 17.71
CA ALA A 130 15.07 5.09 18.93
C ALA A 130 15.01 3.86 19.86
N GLY A 131 14.69 4.09 21.10
CA GLY A 131 14.55 3.07 22.13
C GLY A 131 13.26 2.27 22.03
N SER A 132 12.55 2.15 23.13
CA SER A 132 11.18 1.65 23.17
C SER A 132 10.29 2.70 23.82
N GLY A 133 9.07 2.84 23.33
CA GLY A 133 8.14 3.90 23.72
C GLY A 133 7.50 4.46 22.46
N ASP A 134 6.74 5.51 22.64
CA ASP A 134 6.11 6.24 21.53
C ASP A 134 7.02 7.42 21.20
N ASP A 135 7.85 7.27 20.17
CA ASP A 135 8.88 8.23 19.83
C ASP A 135 8.38 9.19 18.71
N THR A 136 8.90 10.40 18.68
CA THR A 136 8.65 11.37 17.61
C THR A 136 9.98 11.78 17.00
N ILE A 137 10.17 11.47 15.72
CA ILE A 137 11.43 11.58 15.01
C ILE A 137 11.29 12.60 13.88
N PHE A 138 12.23 13.54 13.82
CA PHE A 138 12.38 14.52 12.75
C PHE A 138 13.76 14.32 12.11
N GLY A 139 13.79 13.77 10.89
CA GLY A 139 15.02 13.55 10.14
C GLY A 139 15.64 14.86 9.64
N GLY A 140 14.83 15.80 9.19
CA GLY A 140 15.33 17.09 8.69
C GLY A 140 15.50 17.08 7.18
N ALA A 141 16.58 17.67 6.68
CA ALA A 141 16.88 17.73 5.25
C ALA A 141 17.99 16.74 4.89
N GLY A 142 17.74 15.89 3.91
CA GLY A 142 18.70 14.86 3.49
C GLY A 142 18.01 13.54 3.17
N ILE A 143 18.75 12.45 3.30
CA ILE A 143 18.19 11.09 3.19
C ILE A 143 18.38 10.38 4.52
N ASP A 144 17.35 10.37 5.35
CA ASP A 144 17.42 9.91 6.72
C ASP A 144 16.96 8.46 6.88
N SER A 145 17.56 7.74 7.79
CA SER A 145 17.28 6.33 8.04
C SER A 145 16.80 6.12 9.46
N PHE A 146 15.60 5.59 9.63
CA PHE A 146 15.12 5.06 10.90
C PHE A 146 15.33 3.55 10.98
N VAL A 147 15.99 3.07 12.03
CA VAL A 147 16.39 1.67 12.17
C VAL A 147 15.70 1.03 13.37
N ILE A 148 14.82 0.09 13.10
CA ILE A 148 14.16 -0.72 14.12
C ILE A 148 14.93 -2.02 14.33
N THR A 149 15.29 -2.31 15.56
CA THR A 149 16.04 -3.52 15.94
C THR A 149 15.22 -4.81 15.74
N PRO A 150 15.84 -5.92 15.26
CA PRO A 150 15.18 -7.02 14.55
C PRO A 150 14.41 -8.05 15.40
N SER A 151 14.01 -7.78 16.64
CA SER A 151 13.40 -8.81 17.51
C SER A 151 11.87 -8.75 17.65
N LEU A 152 11.15 -8.07 16.74
CA LEU A 152 9.72 -7.84 16.87
C LEU A 152 8.91 -8.58 15.80
N PRO A 153 8.13 -9.61 16.16
CA PRO A 153 7.09 -10.13 15.31
C PRO A 153 5.93 -9.12 15.28
N GLY A 154 5.60 -8.64 14.07
CA GLY A 154 4.47 -7.77 13.82
C GLY A 154 4.81 -6.27 14.00
N TYR A 155 4.83 -5.58 12.91
CA TYR A 155 4.81 -4.12 12.84
C TYR A 155 3.75 -3.69 11.84
N SER A 156 3.21 -2.50 12.02
CA SER A 156 2.40 -1.83 11.00
C SER A 156 2.99 -0.45 10.72
N ILE A 157 2.90 -0.03 9.47
CA ILE A 157 3.30 1.29 9.03
C ILE A 157 2.03 1.93 8.46
N ALA A 158 1.77 3.17 8.83
CA ALA A 158 0.70 3.97 8.27
C ALA A 158 1.20 5.39 8.04
N PHE A 159 0.86 5.96 6.90
CA PHE A 159 0.98 7.41 6.72
C PHE A 159 -0.14 8.12 7.46
N ASN A 160 0.10 9.32 7.92
CA ASN A 160 -0.92 10.16 8.53
C ASN A 160 -0.97 11.53 7.84
N ASP A 161 -2.17 12.10 7.76
CA ASP A 161 -2.50 13.32 7.01
C ASP A 161 -1.73 14.58 7.43
N ILE A 162 -0.90 14.52 8.43
CA ILE A 162 -0.28 15.72 9.02
C ILE A 162 1.19 15.86 8.66
N VAL A 163 1.93 14.84 8.27
CA VAL A 163 3.34 14.87 7.83
C VAL A 163 4.14 13.64 8.33
N GLY A 164 4.11 12.55 7.64
CA GLY A 164 5.05 11.48 7.91
C GLY A 164 4.44 10.09 8.14
N ALA A 165 5.28 9.14 8.38
CA ALA A 165 4.90 7.76 8.63
C ALA A 165 4.76 7.47 10.13
N THR A 166 3.80 6.64 10.50
CA THR A 166 3.68 6.07 11.84
C THR A 166 4.09 4.61 11.80
N VAL A 167 5.05 4.22 12.60
CA VAL A 167 5.49 2.84 12.76
C VAL A 167 5.01 2.31 14.10
N THR A 168 4.13 1.32 14.09
CA THR A 168 3.64 0.69 15.32
C THR A 168 4.28 -0.67 15.48
N THR A 169 4.88 -0.91 16.64
CA THR A 169 5.52 -2.17 17.02
C THR A 169 4.97 -2.65 18.36
N SER A 170 5.38 -3.81 18.82
CA SER A 170 5.07 -4.28 20.19
C SER A 170 5.78 -3.46 21.28
N LYS A 171 6.67 -2.55 20.92
CA LYS A 171 7.45 -1.70 21.86
C LYS A 171 6.96 -0.25 21.91
N GLY A 172 6.15 0.18 20.95
CA GLY A 172 5.66 1.56 20.89
C GLY A 172 5.11 1.91 19.52
N ARG A 173 4.67 3.14 19.43
CA ARG A 173 4.19 3.78 18.21
C ARG A 173 5.06 5.00 17.91
N ASP A 174 5.92 4.89 16.92
CA ASP A 174 6.84 5.93 16.54
C ASP A 174 6.26 6.79 15.41
N MET A 175 6.39 8.10 15.49
CA MET A 175 6.02 9.05 14.44
C MET A 175 7.28 9.55 13.76
N LEU A 176 7.34 9.43 12.43
CA LEU A 176 8.49 9.77 11.61
C LEU A 176 8.14 10.96 10.70
N PHE A 177 8.97 11.98 10.72
CA PHE A 177 8.85 13.19 9.89
C PHE A 177 10.18 13.41 9.17
N GLY A 178 10.18 13.58 7.84
CA GLY A 178 11.41 13.76 7.07
C GLY A 178 12.37 12.57 7.22
N VAL A 179 11.86 11.34 7.16
CA VAL A 179 12.65 10.11 7.20
C VAL A 179 12.35 9.33 5.93
N GLU A 180 13.33 9.13 5.07
CA GLU A 180 13.19 8.53 3.75
C GLU A 180 13.52 7.03 3.72
N ILE A 181 14.21 6.53 4.74
CA ILE A 181 14.59 5.12 4.80
C ILE A 181 14.20 4.49 6.13
N LEU A 182 13.40 3.44 6.06
CA LEU A 182 13.03 2.63 7.21
C LEU A 182 13.71 1.27 7.12
N LYS A 183 14.51 0.92 8.12
CA LYS A 183 15.22 -0.36 8.21
C LYS A 183 14.63 -1.23 9.31
N ILE A 184 13.97 -2.33 8.93
CA ILE A 184 13.31 -3.24 9.87
C ILE A 184 13.75 -4.67 9.61
N GLY A 185 14.33 -5.36 10.61
CA GLY A 185 14.64 -6.77 10.53
C GLY A 185 15.54 -7.16 9.35
N GLY A 186 16.43 -6.26 8.92
CA GLY A 186 17.31 -6.46 7.78
C GLY A 186 16.68 -6.14 6.42
N GLN A 187 15.43 -5.71 6.39
CA GLN A 187 14.79 -5.15 5.20
C GLN A 187 14.95 -3.62 5.20
N THR A 188 15.03 -3.05 4.03
CA THR A 188 15.07 -1.59 3.83
C THR A 188 13.84 -1.19 3.02
N LEU A 189 13.07 -0.25 3.54
CA LEU A 189 11.98 0.41 2.85
C LEU A 189 12.39 1.86 2.61
N HIS A 190 12.13 2.36 1.42
CA HIS A 190 12.23 3.77 1.12
C HIS A 190 10.86 4.40 1.38
N LEU A 191 10.83 5.43 2.20
CA LEU A 191 9.65 6.23 2.47
C LEU A 191 9.73 7.47 1.58
N ARG A 192 8.66 7.75 0.87
CA ARG A 192 8.55 8.95 0.06
C ARG A 192 7.15 9.54 0.20
N GLU A 193 7.09 10.80 0.47
CA GLU A 193 5.85 11.52 0.66
C GLU A 193 5.81 12.71 -0.30
N GLY A 194 4.68 12.92 -0.94
CA GLY A 194 4.39 14.07 -1.79
C GLY A 194 4.00 15.31 -0.98
N SER A 195 3.60 16.34 -1.68
CA SER A 195 3.03 17.58 -1.16
C SER A 195 1.49 17.56 -1.30
N ASP A 196 0.81 18.66 -0.97
CA ASP A 196 -0.63 18.81 -1.24
C ASP A 196 -0.88 19.34 -2.68
N GLY A 197 -0.15 18.89 -3.66
CA GLY A 197 -0.30 19.30 -5.08
C GLY A 197 0.40 18.30 -6.01
N ASP A 198 0.13 18.41 -7.30
CA ASP A 198 0.57 17.45 -8.32
C ASP A 198 2.06 17.11 -8.26
N ASP A 199 2.39 15.88 -7.91
CA ASP A 199 3.75 15.41 -7.70
C ASP A 199 4.18 14.34 -8.73
N LEU A 200 5.48 14.28 -8.98
CA LEU A 200 6.11 13.19 -9.72
C LEU A 200 7.02 12.39 -8.78
N LEU A 201 6.51 11.27 -8.26
CA LEU A 201 7.18 10.42 -7.28
C LEU A 201 7.66 9.13 -7.95
N THR A 202 8.97 8.93 -8.01
CA THR A 202 9.54 7.71 -8.60
C THR A 202 10.45 7.03 -7.59
N SER A 203 10.53 5.70 -7.63
CA SER A 203 11.51 4.97 -6.85
C SER A 203 12.93 5.50 -7.09
N SER A 204 13.80 5.39 -6.09
CA SER A 204 15.19 5.84 -6.24
C SER A 204 15.92 4.99 -7.28
N ILE A 205 16.33 5.60 -8.41
CA ILE A 205 17.15 4.96 -9.45
C ILE A 205 18.52 4.50 -8.94
N THR A 206 18.94 4.93 -7.76
CA THR A 206 20.20 4.54 -7.11
C THR A 206 20.02 3.38 -6.11
N ALA A 207 18.78 2.99 -5.82
CA ALA A 207 18.50 1.87 -4.93
C ALA A 207 18.94 0.52 -5.57
N PRO A 208 19.46 -0.43 -4.80
CA PRO A 208 19.68 -1.79 -5.28
C PRO A 208 18.37 -2.41 -5.79
N ARG A 209 18.41 -3.12 -6.93
CA ARG A 209 17.23 -3.77 -7.51
C ARG A 209 16.52 -4.67 -6.48
N GLY A 210 15.20 -4.51 -6.32
CA GLY A 210 14.38 -5.31 -5.43
C GLY A 210 14.22 -4.74 -4.03
N MET A 211 14.47 -3.46 -3.83
CA MET A 211 14.09 -2.74 -2.61
C MET A 211 12.58 -2.50 -2.60
N ARG A 212 12.04 -2.34 -1.41
CA ARG A 212 10.64 -1.98 -1.19
C ARG A 212 10.54 -0.48 -1.04
N ASP A 213 9.67 0.10 -1.82
CA ASP A 213 9.34 1.52 -1.70
C ASP A 213 7.97 1.67 -1.05
N MET A 214 7.80 2.70 -0.24
CA MET A 214 6.55 3.12 0.34
C MET A 214 6.36 4.58 -0.05
N ILE A 215 5.43 4.83 -0.95
CA ILE A 215 5.22 6.14 -1.57
C ILE A 215 3.78 6.57 -1.32
N HIS A 216 3.58 7.80 -0.88
CA HIS A 216 2.28 8.42 -0.65
C HIS A 216 2.24 9.77 -1.37
N GLY A 217 1.29 9.96 -2.29
CA GLY A 217 1.08 11.21 -3.04
C GLY A 217 0.54 12.32 -2.16
N ARG A 218 -0.51 12.10 -1.40
CA ARG A 218 -1.36 12.99 -0.60
C ARG A 218 -2.51 13.60 -1.39
N ASP A 219 -2.61 14.95 -1.45
CA ASP A 219 -3.59 15.66 -2.26
C ASP A 219 -2.93 16.09 -3.56
N GLY A 220 -3.66 16.09 -4.66
CA GLY A 220 -3.18 16.51 -5.98
C GLY A 220 -3.23 15.37 -7.00
N ASP A 221 -3.08 15.71 -8.29
CA ASP A 221 -3.06 14.71 -9.36
C ASP A 221 -1.63 14.15 -9.53
N ASP A 222 -1.34 13.06 -8.85
CA ASP A 222 0.02 12.54 -8.69
C ASP A 222 0.41 11.53 -9.75
N THR A 223 1.72 11.44 -10.02
CA THR A 223 2.30 10.36 -10.83
C THR A 223 3.32 9.60 -10.01
N ILE A 224 2.99 8.34 -9.66
CA ILE A 224 3.78 7.49 -8.77
C ILE A 224 4.31 6.27 -9.52
N THR A 225 5.59 5.93 -9.33
CA THR A 225 6.20 4.74 -9.91
C THR A 225 7.04 3.99 -8.87
N GLY A 226 6.63 2.77 -8.50
CA GLY A 226 7.35 1.88 -7.57
C GLY A 226 8.59 1.24 -8.17
N GLY A 227 8.51 0.74 -9.40
CA GLY A 227 9.66 0.22 -10.15
C GLY A 227 9.96 -1.25 -9.92
N ALA A 228 10.97 -1.57 -9.18
CA ALA A 228 11.34 -2.96 -8.90
C ALA A 228 11.42 -3.19 -7.39
N GLY A 229 10.50 -3.93 -6.86
CA GLY A 229 10.40 -4.15 -5.42
C GLY A 229 9.11 -4.89 -5.09
N GLN A 230 8.77 -4.94 -3.84
CA GLN A 230 7.42 -5.21 -3.37
C GLN A 230 6.96 -3.90 -2.74
N ASP A 231 6.36 -3.07 -3.54
CA ASP A 231 6.14 -1.68 -3.22
C ASP A 231 4.75 -1.47 -2.61
N PHE A 232 4.62 -0.43 -1.80
CA PHE A 232 3.37 0.05 -1.24
C PHE A 232 3.15 1.49 -1.71
N LEU A 233 2.17 1.70 -2.57
CA LEU A 233 1.94 2.94 -3.28
C LEU A 233 0.54 3.45 -2.97
N ILE A 234 0.42 4.68 -2.54
CA ILE A 234 -0.85 5.35 -2.20
C ILE A 234 -0.90 6.65 -2.98
N GLY A 235 -1.96 6.85 -3.74
CA GLY A 235 -2.25 8.13 -4.40
C GLY A 235 -2.68 9.17 -3.38
N GLY A 236 -3.88 9.06 -2.91
CA GLY A 236 -4.44 9.95 -1.90
C GLY A 236 -5.72 10.61 -2.33
N ALA A 237 -5.74 11.90 -2.53
CA ALA A 237 -6.88 12.61 -3.07
C ALA A 237 -6.49 13.37 -4.35
N GLY A 238 -7.19 13.11 -5.45
CA GLY A 238 -6.91 13.66 -6.78
C GLY A 238 -7.08 12.60 -7.84
N HIS A 239 -6.65 12.89 -9.06
CA HIS A 239 -6.69 11.92 -10.15
C HIS A 239 -5.28 11.36 -10.37
N ASP A 240 -4.99 10.26 -9.71
CA ASP A 240 -3.64 9.74 -9.61
C ASP A 240 -3.29 8.77 -10.74
N ARG A 241 -2.03 8.72 -11.09
CA ARG A 241 -1.48 7.73 -11.99
C ARG A 241 -0.38 6.94 -11.29
N ILE A 242 -0.65 5.67 -10.96
CA ILE A 242 0.26 4.84 -10.16
C ILE A 242 0.68 3.61 -10.96
N ALA A 243 1.99 3.31 -10.96
CA ALA A 243 2.54 2.11 -11.57
C ALA A 243 3.42 1.35 -10.56
N GLY A 244 3.01 0.12 -10.20
CA GLY A 244 3.76 -0.77 -9.30
C GLY A 244 5.10 -1.17 -9.91
N GLY A 245 5.06 -1.93 -10.99
CA GLY A 245 6.25 -2.29 -11.74
C GLY A 245 6.55 -3.79 -11.75
N SER A 246 7.57 -4.22 -11.10
CA SER A 246 7.90 -5.64 -11.06
C SER A 246 7.94 -6.18 -9.64
N ASN A 247 7.49 -7.41 -9.45
CA ASN A 247 7.23 -8.13 -8.22
C ASN A 247 5.84 -7.77 -7.64
N HIS A 248 5.63 -8.04 -6.35
CA HIS A 248 4.30 -8.02 -5.75
C HIS A 248 4.05 -6.69 -5.08
N ASP A 249 3.15 -5.91 -5.64
CA ASP A 249 2.88 -4.56 -5.20
C ASP A 249 1.51 -4.44 -4.53
N LEU A 250 1.37 -3.47 -3.64
CA LEU A 250 0.11 -3.01 -3.10
C LEU A 250 -0.09 -1.57 -3.55
N ILE A 251 -1.16 -1.32 -4.28
CA ILE A 251 -1.50 -0.02 -4.87
C ILE A 251 -2.88 0.38 -4.35
N GLU A 252 -2.99 1.58 -3.84
CA GLU A 252 -4.23 2.22 -3.39
C GLU A 252 -4.36 3.58 -4.10
N GLY A 253 -5.46 3.80 -4.83
CA GLY A 253 -5.77 5.07 -5.50
C GLY A 253 -6.19 6.11 -4.49
N GLY A 254 -7.37 5.96 -3.93
CA GLY A 254 -7.90 6.80 -2.87
C GLY A 254 -9.17 7.52 -3.27
N PHE A 255 -9.16 8.84 -3.32
CA PHE A 255 -10.28 9.64 -3.79
C PHE A 255 -9.98 10.25 -5.15
N GLY A 256 -10.90 10.11 -6.09
CA GLY A 256 -10.82 10.67 -7.45
C GLY A 256 -10.76 9.58 -8.50
N ASP A 257 -10.72 9.96 -9.77
CA ASP A 257 -10.71 8.98 -10.86
C ASP A 257 -9.27 8.60 -11.19
N ASP A 258 -8.83 7.44 -10.72
CA ASP A 258 -7.44 7.02 -10.72
C ASP A 258 -7.07 6.10 -11.90
N THR A 259 -5.78 6.02 -12.23
CA THR A 259 -5.22 5.04 -13.17
C THR A 259 -4.13 4.23 -12.49
N LEU A 260 -4.44 2.97 -12.17
CA LEU A 260 -3.61 2.09 -11.35
C LEU A 260 -3.09 0.92 -12.18
N ILE A 261 -1.77 0.71 -12.20
CA ILE A 261 -1.12 -0.28 -13.06
C ILE A 261 -0.19 -1.18 -12.23
N GLY A 262 -0.54 -2.48 -12.07
CA GLY A 262 0.30 -3.47 -11.37
C GLY A 262 1.56 -3.83 -12.17
N ASN A 263 1.42 -4.10 -13.45
CA ASN A 263 2.39 -4.60 -14.42
C ASN A 263 2.73 -6.08 -14.23
N SER A 264 3.71 -6.44 -13.42
CA SER A 264 4.12 -7.85 -13.32
C SER A 264 4.41 -8.26 -11.88
N GLY A 265 3.64 -9.21 -11.41
CA GLY A 265 3.79 -9.62 -10.03
C GLY A 265 2.61 -10.47 -9.58
N ARG A 266 2.33 -10.40 -8.36
CA ARG A 266 1.08 -10.79 -7.75
C ARG A 266 0.61 -9.57 -6.98
N ASP A 267 -0.14 -8.74 -7.65
CA ASP A 267 -0.42 -7.40 -7.18
C ASP A 267 -1.79 -7.33 -6.51
N VAL A 268 -1.94 -6.39 -5.59
CA VAL A 268 -3.22 -5.98 -5.01
C VAL A 268 -3.42 -4.53 -5.40
N VAL A 269 -4.51 -4.26 -6.13
CA VAL A 269 -4.80 -2.92 -6.65
C VAL A 269 -6.20 -2.52 -6.19
N ARG A 270 -6.32 -1.36 -5.57
CA ARG A 270 -7.58 -0.80 -5.06
C ARG A 270 -7.79 0.59 -5.64
N GLY A 271 -8.98 0.83 -6.21
CA GLY A 271 -9.42 2.15 -6.65
C GLY A 271 -9.88 3.00 -5.47
N ASP A 272 -10.71 2.41 -4.61
CA ASP A 272 -11.40 2.99 -3.47
C ASP A 272 -12.57 3.90 -3.87
N HIS A 273 -12.43 5.15 -4.19
CA HIS A 273 -13.51 6.09 -4.50
C HIS A 273 -13.25 6.83 -5.82
N GLY A 274 -14.15 6.75 -6.76
CA GLY A 274 -14.08 7.44 -8.05
C GLY A 274 -14.37 6.49 -9.19
N ALA A 275 -14.22 6.94 -10.41
CA ALA A 275 -14.34 6.08 -11.59
C ALA A 275 -12.95 5.66 -12.06
N ASP A 276 -12.48 4.51 -11.59
CA ASP A 276 -11.10 4.10 -11.64
C ASP A 276 -10.76 3.19 -12.84
N LEU A 277 -9.52 3.23 -13.27
CA LEU A 277 -8.95 2.31 -14.26
C LEU A 277 -7.85 1.46 -13.61
N LEU A 278 -8.14 0.18 -13.36
CA LEU A 278 -7.22 -0.78 -12.76
C LEU A 278 -6.71 -1.77 -13.80
N LEU A 279 -5.41 -1.82 -14.03
CA LEU A 279 -4.73 -2.71 -14.98
C LEU A 279 -3.70 -3.56 -14.24
N ALA A 280 -4.02 -4.82 -13.94
CA ALA A 280 -3.12 -5.67 -13.16
C ALA A 280 -1.90 -6.16 -13.97
N GLY A 281 -2.13 -6.69 -15.16
CA GLY A 281 -1.06 -7.06 -16.08
C GLY A 281 -0.71 -8.54 -16.11
N ASN A 282 0.44 -8.95 -15.59
CA ASN A 282 0.82 -10.35 -15.56
C ASN A 282 0.99 -10.82 -14.11
N GLY A 283 0.23 -11.81 -13.71
CA GLY A 283 0.40 -12.33 -12.36
C GLY A 283 -0.76 -13.16 -11.90
N ARG A 284 -0.93 -13.21 -10.63
CA ARG A 284 -2.13 -13.66 -9.96
C ARG A 284 -2.61 -12.52 -9.09
N ASP A 285 -3.43 -11.71 -9.65
CA ASP A 285 -3.70 -10.38 -9.13
C ASP A 285 -5.06 -10.30 -8.42
N HIS A 286 -5.23 -9.29 -7.59
CA HIS A 286 -6.45 -9.00 -6.88
C HIS A 286 -6.79 -7.51 -7.07
N LEU A 287 -7.89 -7.24 -7.79
CA LEU A 287 -8.36 -5.91 -8.11
C LEU A 287 -9.67 -5.65 -7.36
N LEU A 288 -9.77 -4.49 -6.76
CA LEU A 288 -10.98 -3.98 -6.11
C LEU A 288 -11.24 -2.58 -6.67
N GLY A 289 -12.35 -2.41 -7.38
CA GLY A 289 -12.77 -1.10 -7.90
C GLY A 289 -13.14 -0.18 -6.74
N GLY A 290 -14.24 -0.49 -6.07
CA GLY A 290 -14.67 0.21 -4.88
C GLY A 290 -16.01 0.91 -5.05
N ALA A 291 -16.02 2.22 -5.00
CA ALA A 291 -17.22 3.03 -5.19
C ALA A 291 -17.08 3.95 -6.40
N GLY A 292 -17.99 3.83 -7.36
CA GLY A 292 -17.97 4.52 -8.63
C GLY A 292 -17.93 3.55 -9.80
N SER A 293 -18.05 4.04 -11.01
CA SER A 293 -18.10 3.16 -12.19
C SER A 293 -16.71 2.84 -12.71
N ASP A 294 -16.20 1.67 -12.35
CA ASP A 294 -14.81 1.27 -12.51
C ASP A 294 -14.55 0.46 -13.79
N THR A 295 -13.30 0.43 -14.22
CA THR A 295 -12.83 -0.46 -15.29
C THR A 295 -11.64 -1.29 -14.79
N LEU A 296 -11.83 -2.59 -14.67
CA LEU A 296 -10.84 -3.54 -14.18
C LEU A 296 -10.38 -4.47 -15.31
N ASP A 297 -9.06 -4.64 -15.48
CA ASP A 297 -8.45 -5.58 -16.41
C ASP A 297 -7.40 -6.45 -15.66
N GLY A 298 -7.71 -7.73 -15.46
CA GLY A 298 -6.82 -8.69 -14.79
C GLY A 298 -5.59 -9.06 -15.63
N GLY A 299 -5.78 -9.18 -16.95
CA GLY A 299 -4.69 -9.41 -17.89
C GLY A 299 -4.31 -10.86 -18.06
N ARG A 300 -3.18 -11.28 -17.58
CA ARG A 300 -2.75 -12.69 -17.62
C ARG A 300 -2.53 -13.19 -16.21
N GLY A 301 -3.17 -14.33 -15.90
CA GLY A 301 -2.91 -14.97 -14.64
C GLY A 301 -4.08 -15.80 -14.16
N ARG A 302 -4.23 -15.87 -12.89
CA ARG A 302 -5.41 -16.34 -12.21
C ARG A 302 -5.86 -15.23 -11.27
N ASP A 303 -6.74 -14.41 -11.77
CA ASP A 303 -7.02 -13.13 -11.16
C ASP A 303 -8.35 -13.14 -10.39
N HIS A 304 -8.48 -12.24 -9.46
CA HIS A 304 -9.70 -11.97 -8.73
C HIS A 304 -10.04 -10.50 -8.91
N LEU A 305 -11.21 -10.24 -9.51
CA LEU A 305 -11.74 -8.92 -9.77
C LEU A 305 -13.04 -8.74 -8.97
N ASP A 306 -13.17 -7.60 -8.34
CA ASP A 306 -14.31 -7.18 -7.55
C ASP A 306 -14.62 -5.72 -7.96
N GLY A 307 -15.78 -5.49 -8.61
CA GLY A 307 -16.18 -4.18 -9.10
C GLY A 307 -16.54 -3.25 -7.93
N GLY A 308 -17.50 -3.68 -7.14
CA GLY A 308 -17.93 -3.01 -5.94
C GLY A 308 -19.30 -2.36 -6.06
N ALA A 309 -19.37 -1.06 -6.07
CA ALA A 309 -20.64 -0.33 -6.15
C ALA A 309 -20.70 0.52 -7.42
N ASP A 310 -21.93 0.67 -7.95
CA ASP A 310 -22.21 1.33 -9.23
C ASP A 310 -21.87 0.42 -10.45
N ALA A 311 -22.06 0.91 -11.64
CA ALA A 311 -21.98 0.10 -12.86
C ALA A 311 -20.55 -0.04 -13.38
N ASP A 312 -20.02 -1.26 -13.38
CA ASP A 312 -18.62 -1.57 -13.61
C ASP A 312 -18.35 -2.33 -14.91
N LEU A 313 -17.10 -2.28 -15.38
CA LEU A 313 -16.61 -3.03 -16.53
C LEU A 313 -15.42 -3.90 -16.14
N LEU A 314 -15.63 -5.21 -16.00
CA LEU A 314 -14.64 -6.15 -15.54
C LEU A 314 -14.19 -7.09 -16.66
N ARG A 315 -12.88 -7.16 -16.94
CA ARG A 315 -12.24 -8.07 -17.89
C ARG A 315 -11.20 -8.93 -17.17
N ALA A 316 -11.48 -10.22 -17.03
CA ALA A 316 -10.55 -11.13 -16.37
C ALA A 316 -9.29 -11.41 -17.21
N GLY A 317 -9.46 -11.77 -18.47
CA GLY A 317 -8.34 -11.87 -19.41
C GLY A 317 -7.92 -13.30 -19.75
N GLN A 318 -6.71 -13.70 -19.44
CA GLN A 318 -6.22 -15.06 -19.64
C GLN A 318 -5.97 -15.73 -18.30
N GLY A 319 -6.65 -16.79 -18.01
CA GLY A 319 -6.46 -17.54 -16.77
C GLY A 319 -7.69 -18.33 -16.39
N ASN A 320 -7.74 -18.73 -15.14
CA ASN A 320 -8.96 -19.28 -14.54
C ASN A 320 -9.34 -18.32 -13.41
N ASP A 321 -10.19 -17.39 -13.74
CA ASP A 321 -10.38 -16.17 -12.99
C ASP A 321 -11.66 -16.19 -12.15
N THR A 322 -11.78 -15.29 -11.21
CA THR A 322 -12.99 -15.04 -10.42
C THR A 322 -13.34 -13.56 -10.55
N VAL A 323 -14.57 -13.29 -10.99
CA VAL A 323 -15.05 -11.92 -11.24
C VAL A 323 -16.36 -11.73 -10.49
N LEU A 324 -16.44 -10.68 -9.72
CA LEU A 324 -17.62 -10.25 -8.96
C LEU A 324 -17.99 -8.83 -9.44
N GLY A 325 -19.25 -8.61 -9.81
CA GLY A 325 -19.80 -7.27 -10.10
C GLY A 325 -20.10 -6.54 -8.81
N ASP A 326 -20.74 -7.25 -7.87
CA ASP A 326 -21.34 -6.81 -6.64
C ASP A 326 -22.61 -5.99 -6.87
N ALA A 327 -22.62 -4.69 -6.79
CA ALA A 327 -23.86 -3.91 -6.86
C ALA A 327 -23.83 -2.85 -7.97
N GLY A 328 -24.68 -2.99 -8.96
CA GLY A 328 -24.77 -2.10 -10.13
C GLY A 328 -25.18 -2.87 -11.37
N ASP A 329 -25.38 -2.18 -12.48
CA ASP A 329 -25.64 -2.84 -13.75
C ASP A 329 -24.29 -3.10 -14.44
N ASP A 330 -23.70 -4.28 -14.20
CA ASP A 330 -22.31 -4.57 -14.50
C ASP A 330 -22.10 -5.25 -15.88
N THR A 331 -20.87 -5.15 -16.39
CA THR A 331 -20.42 -5.91 -17.56
C THR A 331 -19.19 -6.76 -17.20
N LEU A 332 -19.36 -8.06 -17.11
CA LEU A 332 -18.35 -9.04 -16.73
C LEU A 332 -17.89 -9.85 -17.93
N MET A 333 -16.58 -9.98 -18.15
CA MET A 333 -15.98 -10.74 -19.25
C MET A 333 -14.89 -11.67 -18.72
N GLY A 334 -15.09 -13.01 -18.76
CA GLY A 334 -14.08 -14.02 -18.41
C GLY A 334 -12.94 -14.10 -19.42
N ASN A 335 -13.27 -13.99 -20.70
CA ASN A 335 -12.39 -14.10 -21.87
C ASN A 335 -11.80 -15.50 -22.07
N ASN A 336 -10.59 -15.83 -21.65
CA ASN A 336 -9.99 -17.14 -21.91
C ASN A 336 -9.65 -17.85 -20.62
N GLY A 337 -10.28 -18.95 -20.37
CA GLY A 337 -10.00 -19.70 -19.16
C GLY A 337 -11.15 -20.59 -18.76
N ARG A 338 -11.11 -20.98 -17.52
CA ARG A 338 -12.25 -21.58 -16.84
C ARG A 338 -12.62 -20.65 -15.70
N ASP A 339 -13.57 -19.80 -15.96
CA ASP A 339 -13.83 -18.65 -15.15
C ASP A 339 -15.09 -18.81 -14.30
N VAL A 340 -15.16 -18.08 -13.20
CA VAL A 340 -16.35 -17.95 -12.36
C VAL A 340 -16.73 -16.48 -12.33
N LEU A 341 -17.90 -16.15 -12.89
CA LEU A 341 -18.41 -14.79 -12.99
C LEU A 341 -19.73 -14.70 -12.22
N ARG A 342 -19.89 -13.64 -11.46
CA ARG A 342 -21.08 -13.35 -10.70
C ARG A 342 -21.45 -11.88 -10.82
N GLY A 343 -22.68 -11.58 -11.25
CA GLY A 343 -23.21 -10.22 -11.30
C GLY A 343 -23.49 -9.67 -9.91
N ASP A 344 -24.17 -10.43 -9.11
CA ASP A 344 -24.73 -10.16 -7.80
C ASP A 344 -25.97 -9.24 -7.85
N GLY A 345 -25.92 -7.96 -7.87
CA GLY A 345 -27.15 -7.14 -7.79
C GLY A 345 -27.25 -5.99 -8.77
N GLY A 346 -28.22 -6.04 -9.68
CA GLY A 346 -28.46 -5.13 -10.80
C GLY A 346 -28.72 -5.92 -12.08
N ASP A 347 -28.99 -5.25 -13.17
CA ASP A 347 -29.25 -5.90 -14.46
C ASP A 347 -27.92 -6.11 -15.21
N ASP A 348 -27.31 -7.30 -15.09
CA ASP A 348 -25.95 -7.57 -15.52
C ASP A 348 -25.80 -8.15 -16.92
N LEU A 349 -24.67 -7.84 -17.57
CA LEU A 349 -24.21 -8.49 -18.79
C LEU A 349 -22.98 -9.39 -18.49
N ILE A 350 -23.16 -10.70 -18.55
CA ILE A 350 -22.12 -11.65 -18.17
C ILE A 350 -21.70 -12.49 -19.37
N LEU A 351 -20.42 -12.41 -19.75
CA LEU A 351 -19.82 -13.15 -20.86
C LEU A 351 -18.72 -14.08 -20.35
N GLY A 352 -18.93 -15.40 -20.43
CA GLY A 352 -17.93 -16.41 -20.03
C GLY A 352 -16.69 -16.35 -20.92
N GLY A 353 -16.86 -16.58 -22.19
CA GLY A 353 -15.77 -16.46 -23.16
C GLY A 353 -15.35 -17.80 -23.74
N ARG A 354 -14.07 -18.15 -23.65
CA ARG A 354 -13.57 -19.46 -24.04
C ARG A 354 -13.24 -20.26 -22.81
N GLY A 355 -13.86 -21.42 -22.67
CA GLY A 355 -13.54 -22.30 -21.55
C GLY A 355 -14.74 -23.12 -21.12
N ALA A 356 -14.72 -23.55 -19.90
CA ALA A 356 -15.88 -24.16 -19.27
C ALA A 356 -16.22 -23.32 -18.04
N ASP A 357 -17.05 -22.31 -18.28
CA ASP A 357 -17.26 -21.22 -17.35
C ASP A 357 -18.48 -21.46 -16.44
N THR A 358 -18.52 -20.75 -15.34
CA THR A 358 -19.65 -20.77 -14.40
C THR A 358 -20.13 -19.34 -14.20
N LEU A 359 -21.35 -19.04 -14.64
CA LEU A 359 -21.97 -17.74 -14.62
C LEU A 359 -23.14 -17.72 -13.66
N PHE A 360 -23.21 -16.69 -12.85
CA PHE A 360 -24.32 -16.39 -11.95
C PHE A 360 -24.79 -14.96 -12.20
N GLY A 361 -26.07 -14.78 -12.55
CA GLY A 361 -26.70 -13.45 -12.56
C GLY A 361 -26.90 -12.97 -11.14
N SER A 362 -27.70 -13.64 -10.40
CA SER A 362 -28.10 -13.47 -8.99
C SER A 362 -29.37 -12.62 -8.83
N ASP A 363 -29.32 -11.33 -8.50
CA ASP A 363 -30.50 -10.49 -8.27
C ASP A 363 -30.59 -9.38 -9.34
N GLY A 364 -31.46 -9.54 -10.31
CA GLY A 364 -31.63 -8.62 -11.42
C GLY A 364 -32.15 -9.31 -12.67
N ALA A 365 -32.41 -8.56 -13.73
CA ALA A 365 -32.77 -9.09 -15.03
C ALA A 365 -31.53 -9.26 -15.90
N ASP A 366 -30.87 -10.38 -15.74
CA ASP A 366 -29.53 -10.62 -16.22
C ASP A 366 -29.46 -11.16 -17.65
N ARG A 367 -28.35 -10.91 -18.30
CA ARG A 367 -28.05 -11.43 -19.62
C ARG A 367 -26.77 -12.28 -19.60
N LEU A 368 -26.92 -13.60 -19.64
CA LEU A 368 -25.85 -14.58 -19.51
C LEU A 368 -25.48 -15.20 -20.85
N ILE A 369 -24.20 -15.13 -21.23
CA ILE A 369 -23.65 -15.63 -22.47
C ILE A 369 -22.40 -16.47 -22.17
N GLY A 370 -22.51 -17.81 -22.13
CA GLY A 370 -21.35 -18.70 -21.90
C GLY A 370 -20.29 -18.61 -22.99
N GLN A 371 -20.72 -18.40 -24.24
CA GLN A 371 -19.92 -18.40 -25.47
C GLN A 371 -19.37 -19.80 -25.77
N THR A 372 -18.03 -19.97 -25.93
CA THR A 372 -17.46 -21.24 -26.40
C THR A 372 -16.98 -22.09 -25.24
N GLY A 373 -17.63 -23.19 -25.05
CA GLY A 373 -17.25 -24.12 -23.96
C GLY A 373 -18.35 -25.08 -23.61
N ASN A 374 -18.28 -25.57 -22.41
CA ASN A 374 -19.38 -26.29 -21.77
C ASN A 374 -19.67 -25.56 -20.47
N ASP A 375 -20.58 -24.62 -20.56
CA ASP A 375 -20.76 -23.62 -19.54
C ASP A 375 -21.94 -23.95 -18.62
N ARG A 376 -21.89 -23.44 -17.40
CA ARG A 376 -22.96 -23.56 -16.41
C ARG A 376 -23.51 -22.18 -16.09
N LEU A 377 -24.79 -21.96 -16.37
CA LEU A 377 -25.47 -20.68 -16.25
C LEU A 377 -26.58 -20.77 -15.22
N THR A 378 -26.60 -19.86 -14.28
CA THR A 378 -27.61 -19.69 -13.25
C THR A 378 -28.12 -18.25 -13.34
N GLY A 379 -29.37 -18.03 -13.67
CA GLY A 379 -29.96 -16.69 -13.78
C GLY A 379 -30.09 -16.05 -12.40
N GLY A 380 -30.89 -16.65 -11.55
CA GLY A 380 -31.10 -16.15 -10.20
C GLY A 380 -32.51 -15.60 -9.99
N SER A 381 -32.67 -14.40 -9.50
CA SER A 381 -33.96 -13.74 -9.30
C SER A 381 -34.32 -12.85 -10.50
N HIS A 382 -35.63 -12.63 -10.72
CA HIS A 382 -36.16 -11.81 -11.82
C HIS A 382 -36.02 -12.46 -13.21
N ALA A 383 -36.29 -11.72 -14.26
CA ALA A 383 -36.45 -12.23 -15.63
C ALA A 383 -35.12 -12.27 -16.39
N ASP A 384 -34.49 -13.43 -16.43
CA ASP A 384 -33.16 -13.61 -17.02
C ASP A 384 -33.19 -13.98 -18.50
N THR A 385 -32.13 -13.66 -19.21
CA THR A 385 -31.96 -14.02 -20.62
C THR A 385 -30.69 -14.85 -20.82
N PHE A 386 -30.86 -16.12 -21.18
CA PHE A 386 -29.77 -17.02 -21.52
C PHE A 386 -29.54 -17.02 -23.04
N VAL A 387 -28.36 -16.57 -23.47
CA VAL A 387 -28.08 -16.31 -24.88
C VAL A 387 -27.19 -17.37 -25.50
N PHE A 388 -27.65 -17.96 -26.60
CA PHE A 388 -26.92 -18.99 -27.32
C PHE A 388 -26.74 -18.66 -28.80
N SER A 389 -25.63 -19.11 -29.36
CA SER A 389 -25.30 -18.96 -30.76
C SER A 389 -24.62 -20.21 -31.30
N ARG A 390 -24.65 -20.40 -32.60
CA ARG A 390 -23.92 -21.47 -33.24
C ARG A 390 -22.46 -21.50 -32.78
N GLY A 391 -22.02 -22.62 -32.25
CA GLY A 391 -20.64 -22.86 -31.82
C GLY A 391 -20.40 -22.68 -30.32
N HIS A 392 -21.44 -22.36 -29.54
CA HIS A 392 -21.28 -22.18 -28.10
C HIS A 392 -20.90 -23.49 -27.36
N GLY A 393 -21.33 -24.64 -27.83
CA GLY A 393 -20.91 -25.92 -27.24
C GLY A 393 -22.03 -26.65 -26.52
N HIS A 394 -21.73 -27.15 -25.30
CA HIS A 394 -22.67 -27.94 -24.51
C HIS A 394 -22.87 -27.30 -23.14
N ASP A 395 -23.93 -26.54 -23.01
CA ASP A 395 -24.16 -25.70 -21.86
C ASP A 395 -25.28 -26.22 -20.96
N THR A 396 -25.34 -25.78 -19.74
CA THR A 396 -26.37 -26.12 -18.76
C THR A 396 -26.97 -24.85 -18.15
N ILE A 397 -28.28 -24.72 -18.23
CA ILE A 397 -29.06 -23.75 -17.43
C ILE A 397 -29.59 -24.49 -16.20
N THR A 398 -29.39 -23.90 -15.01
CA THR A 398 -29.59 -24.63 -13.76
C THR A 398 -30.89 -24.31 -13.03
N ASP A 399 -31.51 -23.18 -13.35
CA ASP A 399 -32.61 -22.60 -12.58
C ASP A 399 -33.70 -21.91 -13.44
N PHE A 400 -33.82 -22.28 -14.71
CA PHE A 400 -34.73 -21.65 -15.68
C PHE A 400 -36.18 -21.59 -15.14
N ARG A 401 -36.74 -20.41 -15.09
CA ARG A 401 -38.12 -20.17 -14.65
C ARG A 401 -39.05 -19.90 -15.81
N ILE A 402 -39.98 -20.85 -16.04
CA ILE A 402 -40.97 -20.81 -17.12
C ILE A 402 -41.87 -19.58 -16.98
N GLY A 403 -41.96 -18.81 -18.09
CA GLY A 403 -42.78 -17.58 -18.17
C GLY A 403 -42.17 -16.36 -17.47
N GLU A 404 -40.97 -16.46 -16.99
CA GLU A 404 -40.18 -15.37 -16.45
C GLU A 404 -38.87 -15.22 -17.23
N ASP A 405 -38.10 -16.31 -17.37
CA ASP A 405 -36.84 -16.32 -18.07
C ASP A 405 -36.97 -16.58 -19.56
N MET A 406 -35.93 -16.23 -20.33
CA MET A 406 -35.90 -16.36 -21.78
C MET A 406 -34.64 -17.04 -22.30
N ILE A 407 -34.79 -17.88 -23.30
CA ILE A 407 -33.69 -18.46 -24.11
C ILE A 407 -33.62 -17.69 -25.42
N GLU A 408 -32.58 -16.90 -25.64
CA GLU A 408 -32.34 -16.21 -26.89
C GLU A 408 -31.37 -16.99 -27.80
N ILE A 409 -31.77 -17.21 -29.04
CA ILE A 409 -30.92 -17.87 -30.04
C ILE A 409 -30.57 -16.90 -31.15
N THR A 410 -29.40 -16.32 -31.07
CA THR A 410 -28.97 -15.28 -32.00
C THR A 410 -28.53 -15.80 -33.37
N ARG A 411 -28.02 -17.03 -33.46
CA ARG A 411 -27.61 -17.68 -34.71
C ARG A 411 -27.71 -19.20 -34.61
N GLY A 412 -28.23 -19.86 -35.63
CA GLY A 412 -28.25 -21.30 -35.72
C GLY A 412 -29.64 -21.91 -35.81
N ALA A 413 -30.64 -21.21 -35.34
CA ALA A 413 -32.07 -21.49 -35.56
C ALA A 413 -32.82 -20.15 -35.64
N ASN A 414 -33.96 -20.16 -36.36
CA ASN A 414 -34.82 -18.99 -36.54
C ASN A 414 -36.28 -19.31 -36.13
N GLY A 415 -36.45 -20.24 -35.23
CA GLY A 415 -37.75 -20.62 -34.68
C GLY A 415 -37.73 -22.04 -34.09
N LEU A 416 -38.72 -22.35 -33.25
CA LEU A 416 -38.85 -23.62 -32.50
C LEU A 416 -38.75 -24.86 -33.37
N GLN A 417 -39.22 -24.82 -34.64
CA GLN A 417 -39.23 -25.97 -35.54
C GLN A 417 -37.80 -26.46 -35.92
N GLN A 418 -36.79 -25.64 -35.68
CA GLN A 418 -35.38 -25.95 -35.96
C GLN A 418 -34.64 -26.46 -34.72
N LEU A 419 -35.33 -26.51 -33.57
CA LEU A 419 -34.82 -27.05 -32.33
C LEU A 419 -35.19 -28.51 -32.16
N GLY A 420 -34.22 -29.32 -31.74
CA GLY A 420 -34.49 -30.66 -31.24
C GLY A 420 -34.65 -30.63 -29.73
N PHE A 421 -35.67 -31.29 -29.22
CA PHE A 421 -35.94 -31.41 -27.79
C PHE A 421 -35.89 -32.89 -27.38
N LEU A 422 -35.25 -33.19 -26.24
CA LEU A 422 -35.13 -34.54 -25.68
C LEU A 422 -35.26 -34.49 -24.16
N GLU A 423 -36.25 -35.14 -23.60
CA GLU A 423 -36.38 -35.35 -22.15
C GLU A 423 -35.27 -36.24 -21.60
N GLN A 424 -34.67 -35.85 -20.50
CA GLN A 424 -33.61 -36.55 -19.77
C GLN A 424 -33.92 -36.58 -18.26
N GLY A 425 -34.89 -37.43 -17.87
CA GLY A 425 -35.34 -37.48 -16.48
C GLY A 425 -36.19 -36.27 -16.13
N SER A 426 -35.71 -35.42 -15.23
CA SER A 426 -36.33 -34.14 -14.85
C SER A 426 -35.93 -32.96 -15.73
N ASP A 427 -35.06 -33.19 -16.70
CA ASP A 427 -34.41 -32.14 -17.46
C ASP A 427 -34.78 -32.22 -18.95
N VAL A 428 -34.62 -31.15 -19.67
CA VAL A 428 -34.83 -31.12 -21.11
C VAL A 428 -33.57 -30.67 -21.82
N ARG A 429 -33.14 -31.46 -22.81
CA ARG A 429 -32.03 -31.09 -23.70
C ARG A 429 -32.58 -30.44 -24.96
N ILE A 430 -32.15 -29.19 -25.22
CA ILE A 430 -32.38 -28.50 -26.47
C ILE A 430 -31.16 -28.69 -27.37
N SER A 431 -31.35 -28.86 -28.67
CA SER A 431 -30.26 -28.96 -29.63
C SER A 431 -30.57 -28.23 -30.93
N PHE A 432 -29.56 -27.51 -31.46
CA PHE A 432 -29.61 -26.88 -32.79
C PHE A 432 -28.18 -26.72 -33.32
N ALA A 433 -28.02 -26.81 -34.64
CA ALA A 433 -26.70 -26.79 -35.28
C ALA A 433 -25.70 -27.75 -34.55
N ASN A 434 -24.70 -27.18 -33.91
CA ASN A 434 -23.71 -27.89 -33.08
C ASN A 434 -23.75 -27.47 -31.61
N VAL A 435 -24.87 -26.98 -31.16
CA VAL A 435 -25.09 -26.52 -29.75
C VAL A 435 -26.02 -27.47 -29.05
N SER A 436 -25.81 -27.72 -27.80
CA SER A 436 -26.68 -28.49 -26.93
C SER A 436 -26.81 -27.77 -25.56
N ILE A 437 -28.04 -27.48 -25.17
CA ILE A 437 -28.37 -26.83 -23.91
C ILE A 437 -29.13 -27.84 -23.05
N LEU A 438 -28.66 -28.13 -21.86
CA LEU A 438 -29.40 -28.85 -20.85
C LEU A 438 -30.11 -27.85 -19.95
N VAL A 439 -31.42 -27.92 -19.88
CA VAL A 439 -32.23 -27.10 -18.95
C VAL A 439 -32.68 -28.02 -17.82
N GLU A 440 -32.15 -27.78 -16.63
CA GLU A 440 -32.41 -28.62 -15.45
C GLU A 440 -33.80 -28.29 -14.85
N ASN A 441 -34.47 -29.34 -14.33
CA ASN A 441 -35.70 -29.26 -13.57
C ASN A 441 -36.90 -28.63 -14.30
N VAL A 442 -37.02 -28.82 -15.61
CA VAL A 442 -38.16 -28.38 -16.43
C VAL A 442 -38.83 -29.51 -17.14
N THR A 443 -40.14 -29.40 -17.43
CA THR A 443 -40.81 -30.37 -18.28
C THR A 443 -40.77 -29.94 -19.73
N LEU A 444 -40.81 -30.90 -20.65
CA LEU A 444 -40.84 -30.59 -22.09
C LEU A 444 -42.08 -29.78 -22.48
N SER A 445 -43.23 -30.09 -21.88
CA SER A 445 -44.48 -29.35 -22.18
C SER A 445 -44.40 -27.86 -21.78
N ASP A 446 -43.76 -27.57 -20.65
CA ASP A 446 -43.65 -26.18 -20.16
C ASP A 446 -42.58 -25.40 -20.95
N LEU A 447 -41.45 -26.04 -21.29
CA LEU A 447 -40.39 -25.41 -22.05
C LEU A 447 -40.75 -25.12 -23.52
N MET A 448 -41.55 -25.95 -24.17
CA MET A 448 -41.94 -25.80 -25.60
C MET A 448 -42.90 -24.64 -25.88
N ASP A 449 -43.22 -23.79 -24.89
CA ASP A 449 -43.94 -22.57 -25.16
C ASP A 449 -43.04 -21.57 -25.91
N ALA A 450 -43.62 -20.97 -26.99
CA ALA A 450 -42.90 -20.00 -27.82
C ALA A 450 -42.49 -18.74 -27.06
N ASP A 451 -43.18 -18.41 -26.00
CA ASP A 451 -42.91 -17.24 -25.16
C ASP A 451 -41.62 -17.40 -24.30
N ASN A 452 -41.06 -18.61 -24.21
CA ASN A 452 -39.76 -18.86 -23.56
C ASN A 452 -38.57 -18.67 -24.50
N PHE A 453 -38.79 -18.33 -25.79
CA PHE A 453 -37.72 -18.24 -26.77
C PHE A 453 -37.74 -16.91 -27.57
N LEU A 454 -36.56 -16.37 -27.79
CA LEU A 454 -36.28 -15.26 -28.71
C LEU A 454 -35.33 -15.74 -29.84
N PHE A 455 -35.60 -15.36 -31.14
CA PHE A 455 -34.81 -15.78 -32.29
C PHE A 455 -34.32 -14.59 -33.14
#